data_354d6a704ba009abdd8af48fc48929b9
#
_entry.id   354d6a704ba009abdd8af48fc48929b9
#
_cell.length_a   1.000
_cell.length_b   1.000
_cell.length_c   1.000
_cell.angle_alpha   90.00
_cell.angle_beta   90.00
_cell.angle_gamma   90.00
#
_symmetry.space_group_name_H-M   'P 1'
#
loop_
_entity.id
_entity.type
_entity.pdbx_description
1 polymer ?
#
loop_
_entity_poly.entity_id
_entity_poly.type
_entity_poly.pdbx_seq_one_letter_code
_entity_poly.pdbx_strand_id
1 'polypeptide(L)'
;MLGERAPIWNANAKGAYFGLNIKHERKHFIRATIEGILYEIYSIGKTLEEHRGIKRLSINGSFANIPFCTQMIADIFNKPVQLRQNFHSVSYGAFLVAATEMGIYKNLDEAAKTVVLPDEYLPEKQNHNSYMKYFKIFERLSTKLAPEFEEIANLQ
;
A
#
# COMPACT_ATOMS: atom_id res chain seq x y z
N MET A 1 -16.13 -5.46 -4.15
CA MET A 1 -15.05 -4.63 -4.68
C MET A 1 -15.58 -3.90 -5.88
N LEU A 2 -15.26 -2.63 -6.05
CA LEU A 2 -15.82 -1.75 -7.08
C LEU A 2 -14.80 -1.48 -8.20
N GLY A 3 -14.15 -2.52 -8.68
CA GLY A 3 -13.10 -2.42 -9.67
C GLY A 3 -11.74 -2.03 -9.09
N GLU A 4 -10.82 -1.79 -9.97
CA GLU A 4 -9.45 -1.39 -9.69
C GLU A 4 -9.15 -0.07 -10.42
N ARG A 5 -8.44 0.86 -9.76
CA ARG A 5 -8.09 2.15 -10.36
C ARG A 5 -6.67 2.13 -10.93
N ALA A 6 -5.71 2.42 -10.12
CA ALA A 6 -4.31 2.44 -10.54
C ALA A 6 -3.61 1.14 -10.10
N PRO A 7 -2.72 0.54 -10.90
CA PRO A 7 -2.23 1.04 -12.19
C PRO A 7 -3.07 0.60 -13.41
N ILE A 8 -4.03 -0.30 -13.27
CA ILE A 8 -4.68 -1.01 -14.39
C ILE A 8 -5.91 -0.25 -14.93
N TRP A 9 -6.61 0.52 -14.07
CA TRP A 9 -7.82 1.27 -14.42
C TRP A 9 -8.95 0.39 -14.97
N ASN A 10 -9.18 -0.78 -14.37
CA ASN A 10 -10.25 -1.69 -14.75
C ASN A 10 -11.41 -1.64 -13.75
N ALA A 11 -12.52 -1.02 -14.14
CA ALA A 11 -13.73 -0.92 -13.30
C ALA A 11 -14.41 -2.29 -13.08
N ASN A 12 -14.14 -3.28 -13.94
CA ASN A 12 -14.71 -4.62 -13.88
C ASN A 12 -13.85 -5.61 -13.10
N ALA A 13 -12.65 -5.22 -12.67
CA ALA A 13 -11.77 -6.08 -11.90
C ALA A 13 -12.46 -6.62 -10.64
N LYS A 14 -12.32 -7.91 -10.41
CA LYS A 14 -12.89 -8.64 -9.27
C LYS A 14 -11.77 -9.23 -8.40
N GLY A 15 -12.10 -9.57 -7.15
CA GLY A 15 -11.20 -10.33 -6.31
C GLY A 15 -11.13 -11.79 -6.73
N ALA A 16 -9.93 -12.36 -6.72
CA ALA A 16 -9.69 -13.78 -6.97
C ALA A 16 -8.68 -14.35 -5.98
N TYR A 17 -8.89 -15.59 -5.58
CA TYR A 17 -7.90 -16.36 -4.83
C TYR A 17 -7.34 -17.46 -5.72
N PHE A 18 -6.04 -17.49 -5.87
CA PHE A 18 -5.36 -18.45 -6.71
C PHE A 18 -4.49 -19.42 -5.90
N GLY A 19 -4.44 -20.70 -6.30
CA GLY A 19 -3.58 -21.70 -5.67
C GLY A 19 -4.13 -22.29 -4.38
N LEU A 20 -5.45 -22.25 -4.16
CA LEU A 20 -6.09 -22.82 -2.99
C LEU A 20 -5.94 -24.35 -2.95
N ASN A 21 -5.75 -24.90 -1.73
CA ASN A 21 -5.75 -26.34 -1.47
C ASN A 21 -6.42 -26.62 -0.13
N ILE A 22 -6.63 -27.91 0.17
CA ILE A 22 -7.35 -28.40 1.36
C ILE A 22 -6.72 -27.99 2.71
N LYS A 23 -5.45 -27.56 2.71
CA LYS A 23 -4.75 -27.15 3.94
C LYS A 23 -4.97 -25.67 4.27
N HIS A 24 -5.63 -24.91 3.40
CA HIS A 24 -5.89 -23.50 3.64
C HIS A 24 -7.04 -23.30 4.63
N GLU A 25 -6.78 -22.48 5.64
CA GLU A 25 -7.70 -22.09 6.70
C GLU A 25 -8.06 -20.60 6.58
N ARG A 26 -9.05 -20.13 7.33
CA ARG A 26 -9.49 -18.72 7.36
C ARG A 26 -8.34 -17.72 7.49
N LYS A 27 -7.32 -18.00 8.31
CA LYS A 27 -6.15 -17.15 8.49
C LYS A 27 -5.37 -16.92 7.20
N HIS A 28 -5.31 -17.92 6.33
CA HIS A 28 -4.61 -17.81 5.03
C HIS A 28 -5.37 -16.92 4.06
N PHE A 29 -6.72 -16.97 4.06
CA PHE A 29 -7.54 -16.07 3.24
C PHE A 29 -7.37 -14.61 3.69
N ILE A 30 -7.43 -14.35 5.01
CA ILE A 30 -7.23 -13.00 5.55
C ILE A 30 -5.86 -12.47 5.16
N ARG A 31 -4.80 -13.27 5.34
CA ARG A 31 -3.44 -12.89 4.97
C ARG A 31 -3.31 -12.63 3.47
N ALA A 32 -3.81 -13.51 2.62
CA ALA A 32 -3.78 -13.36 1.17
C ALA A 32 -4.52 -12.10 0.69
N THR A 33 -5.65 -11.76 1.34
CA THR A 33 -6.36 -10.51 1.05
C THR A 33 -5.49 -9.30 1.35
N ILE A 34 -4.83 -9.27 2.52
CA ILE A 34 -3.93 -8.18 2.90
C ILE A 34 -2.74 -8.10 1.93
N GLU A 35 -2.09 -9.24 1.64
CA GLU A 35 -0.98 -9.30 0.69
C GLU A 35 -1.37 -8.80 -0.70
N GLY A 36 -2.55 -9.19 -1.21
CA GLY A 36 -3.07 -8.73 -2.49
C GLY A 36 -3.26 -7.21 -2.55
N ILE A 37 -3.84 -6.62 -1.51
CA ILE A 37 -3.99 -5.15 -1.39
C ILE A 37 -2.61 -4.47 -1.37
N LEU A 38 -1.66 -5.02 -0.63
CA LEU A 38 -0.32 -4.45 -0.54
C LEU A 38 0.49 -4.61 -1.84
N TYR A 39 0.28 -5.68 -2.60
CA TYR A 39 0.86 -5.84 -3.93
C TYR A 39 0.31 -4.83 -4.94
N GLU A 40 -0.98 -4.50 -4.84
CA GLU A 40 -1.58 -3.45 -5.66
C GLU A 40 -0.93 -2.09 -5.35
N ILE A 41 -0.80 -1.74 -4.07
CA ILE A 41 -0.12 -0.52 -3.65
C ILE A 41 1.36 -0.53 -4.08
N TYR A 42 2.04 -1.68 -3.98
CA TYR A 42 3.41 -1.83 -4.43
C TYR A 42 3.56 -1.64 -5.94
N SER A 43 2.61 -2.09 -6.75
CA SER A 43 2.60 -1.88 -8.21
C SER A 43 2.67 -0.39 -8.56
N ILE A 44 1.91 0.45 -7.83
CA ILE A 44 1.95 1.90 -7.99
C ILE A 44 3.31 2.47 -7.53
N GLY A 45 3.76 2.05 -6.34
CA GLY A 45 5.01 2.50 -5.75
C GLY A 45 6.24 2.16 -6.59
N LYS A 46 6.26 0.99 -7.22
CA LYS A 46 7.32 0.55 -8.15
C LYS A 46 7.51 1.54 -9.30
N THR A 47 6.43 1.98 -9.92
CA THR A 47 6.48 2.99 -11.00
C THR A 47 7.05 4.32 -10.50
N LEU A 48 6.67 4.74 -9.29
CA LEU A 48 7.21 5.97 -8.69
C LEU A 48 8.70 5.84 -8.35
N GLU A 49 9.13 4.67 -7.88
CA GLU A 49 10.52 4.39 -7.55
C GLU A 49 11.43 4.44 -8.78
N GLU A 50 10.99 3.89 -9.92
CA GLU A 50 11.71 3.92 -11.19
C GLU A 50 11.98 5.36 -11.67
N HIS A 51 11.10 6.32 -11.35
CA HIS A 51 11.22 7.70 -11.81
C HIS A 51 12.01 8.61 -10.86
N ARG A 52 11.90 8.43 -9.54
CA ARG A 52 12.45 9.38 -8.55
C ARG A 52 13.23 8.76 -7.40
N GLY A 53 13.18 7.44 -7.25
CA GLY A 53 13.74 6.74 -6.11
C GLY A 53 12.98 7.04 -4.80
N ILE A 54 12.54 6.00 -4.11
CA ILE A 54 11.88 6.10 -2.81
C ILE A 54 12.91 5.79 -1.72
N LYS A 55 13.18 6.74 -0.83
CA LYS A 55 14.10 6.52 0.29
C LYS A 55 13.42 5.90 1.50
N ARG A 56 12.18 6.31 1.77
CA ARG A 56 11.36 5.86 2.90
C ARG A 56 9.88 6.04 2.58
N LEU A 57 9.03 5.33 3.29
CA LEU A 57 7.58 5.45 3.21
C LEU A 57 7.03 6.08 4.49
N SER A 58 6.01 6.90 4.35
CA SER A 58 5.21 7.37 5.48
C SER A 58 3.79 6.88 5.28
N ILE A 59 3.27 6.13 6.24
CA ILE A 59 1.92 5.55 6.16
C ILE A 59 1.01 6.10 7.24
N ASN A 60 -0.27 6.13 6.92
CA ASN A 60 -1.35 6.48 7.84
C ASN A 60 -2.58 5.63 7.51
N GLY A 61 -3.64 5.77 8.32
CA GLY A 61 -4.90 5.04 8.14
C GLY A 61 -4.94 3.70 8.86
N SER A 62 -5.92 2.87 8.53
CA SER A 62 -6.24 1.65 9.28
C SER A 62 -5.09 0.64 9.32
N PHE A 63 -4.35 0.49 8.22
CA PHE A 63 -3.20 -0.42 8.15
C PHE A 63 -2.04 0.02 9.05
N ALA A 64 -1.87 1.33 9.24
CA ALA A 64 -0.83 1.89 10.10
C ALA A 64 -1.01 1.48 11.58
N ASN A 65 -2.24 1.19 12.01
CA ASN A 65 -2.55 0.79 13.38
C ASN A 65 -2.33 -0.70 13.65
N ILE A 66 -1.93 -1.45 12.65
CA ILE A 66 -1.69 -2.91 12.76
C ILE A 66 -0.19 -3.15 12.50
N PRO A 67 0.62 -3.40 13.54
CA PRO A 67 2.07 -3.56 13.41
C PRO A 67 2.48 -4.60 12.35
N PHE A 68 1.75 -5.71 12.28
CA PHE A 68 1.96 -6.74 11.28
C PHE A 68 1.81 -6.22 9.84
N CYS A 69 0.79 -5.40 9.56
CA CYS A 69 0.60 -4.81 8.23
C CYS A 69 1.69 -3.80 7.89
N THR A 70 2.13 -3.01 8.87
CA THR A 70 3.21 -2.05 8.70
C THR A 70 4.53 -2.75 8.37
N GLN A 71 4.85 -3.84 9.08
CA GLN A 71 6.04 -4.64 8.76
C GLN A 71 5.95 -5.26 7.37
N MET A 72 4.78 -5.78 6.97
CA MET A 72 4.59 -6.28 5.60
C MET A 72 4.83 -5.21 4.54
N ILE A 73 4.40 -3.96 4.77
CA ILE A 73 4.67 -2.85 3.85
C ILE A 73 6.18 -2.59 3.76
N ALA A 74 6.88 -2.53 4.89
CA ALA A 74 8.34 -2.36 4.91
C ALA A 74 9.04 -3.47 4.12
N ASP A 75 8.63 -4.71 4.34
CA ASP A 75 9.21 -5.89 3.69
C ASP A 75 8.92 -5.93 2.19
N ILE A 76 7.69 -5.66 1.77
CA ILE A 76 7.29 -5.67 0.35
C ILE A 76 8.02 -4.56 -0.41
N PHE A 77 8.07 -3.36 0.13
CA PHE A 77 8.75 -2.22 -0.50
C PHE A 77 10.27 -2.24 -0.36
N ASN A 78 10.81 -3.05 0.54
CA ASN A 78 12.22 -3.05 0.92
C ASN A 78 12.70 -1.64 1.31
N LYS A 79 11.88 -0.92 2.06
CA LYS A 79 12.12 0.47 2.48
C LYS A 79 11.73 0.67 3.94
N PRO A 80 12.41 1.55 4.67
CA PRO A 80 11.94 1.98 5.99
C PRO A 80 10.54 2.60 5.90
N VAL A 81 9.67 2.20 6.82
CA VAL A 81 8.31 2.74 6.95
C VAL A 81 8.18 3.50 8.25
N GLN A 82 7.77 4.75 8.17
CA GLN A 82 7.51 5.59 9.33
C GLN A 82 6.00 5.74 9.56
N LEU A 83 5.59 5.52 10.80
CA LEU A 83 4.21 5.71 11.23
C LEU A 83 3.96 7.15 11.63
N ARG A 84 2.82 7.69 11.23
CA ARG A 84 2.28 8.92 11.82
C ARG A 84 1.29 8.54 12.92
N GLN A 85 1.55 8.94 14.14
CA GLN A 85 0.68 8.66 15.29
C GLN A 85 -0.66 9.42 15.26
N ASN A 86 -0.83 10.43 14.41
CA ASN A 86 -2.05 11.21 14.36
C ASN A 86 -3.08 10.61 13.40
N PHE A 87 -4.21 10.13 13.94
CA PHE A 87 -5.37 9.61 13.21
C PHE A 87 -5.95 10.58 12.16
N HIS A 88 -5.63 11.87 12.25
CA HIS A 88 -6.13 12.94 11.38
C HIS A 88 -5.05 13.53 10.47
N SER A 89 -4.18 12.70 9.91
CA SER A 89 -3.02 13.16 9.13
C SER A 89 -3.39 14.07 7.95
N VAL A 90 -4.53 13.85 7.27
CA VAL A 90 -5.00 14.70 6.17
C VAL A 90 -5.43 16.06 6.71
N SER A 91 -6.25 16.10 7.75
CA SER A 91 -6.69 17.34 8.39
C SER A 91 -5.54 18.12 9.01
N TYR A 92 -4.56 17.40 9.60
CA TYR A 92 -3.36 18.04 10.14
C TYR A 92 -2.48 18.63 9.04
N GLY A 93 -2.33 17.95 7.92
CA GLY A 93 -1.64 18.49 6.75
C GLY A 93 -2.31 19.75 6.22
N ALA A 94 -3.63 19.76 6.07
CA ALA A 94 -4.40 20.95 5.68
C ALA A 94 -4.24 22.09 6.70
N PHE A 95 -4.24 21.78 8.01
CA PHE A 95 -3.96 22.77 9.05
C PHE A 95 -2.56 23.38 8.90
N LEU A 96 -1.52 22.58 8.65
CA LEU A 96 -0.15 23.11 8.49
C LEU A 96 -0.04 24.04 7.30
N VAL A 97 -0.71 23.73 6.17
CA VAL A 97 -0.76 24.61 5.01
C VAL A 97 -1.44 25.94 5.37
N ALA A 98 -2.63 25.89 5.96
CA ALA A 98 -3.37 27.09 6.38
C ALA A 98 -2.57 27.92 7.39
N ALA A 99 -1.97 27.28 8.39
CA ALA A 99 -1.15 27.94 9.41
C ALA A 99 0.10 28.64 8.83
N THR A 100 0.68 28.07 7.78
CA THR A 100 1.79 28.69 7.07
C THR A 100 1.32 29.95 6.31
N GLU A 101 0.19 29.87 5.61
CA GLU A 101 -0.39 31.02 4.92
C GLU A 101 -0.82 32.15 5.88
N MET A 102 -1.24 31.78 7.10
CA MET A 102 -1.55 32.75 8.17
C MET A 102 -0.29 33.33 8.85
N GLY A 103 0.91 32.92 8.45
CA GLY A 103 2.18 33.41 9.02
C GLY A 103 2.55 32.81 10.39
N ILE A 104 1.90 31.74 10.84
CA ILE A 104 2.25 31.02 12.07
C ILE A 104 3.59 30.30 11.89
N TYR A 105 3.84 29.74 10.71
CA TYR A 105 5.13 29.19 10.30
C TYR A 105 5.69 29.99 9.13
N LYS A 106 7.02 30.15 9.07
CA LYS A 106 7.70 30.89 7.98
C LYS A 106 7.54 30.24 6.61
N ASN A 107 7.46 28.92 6.60
CA ASN A 107 7.30 28.09 5.40
C ASN A 107 6.85 26.68 5.77
N LEU A 108 6.50 25.87 4.76
CA LEU A 108 6.05 24.49 4.97
C LEU A 108 7.13 23.56 5.54
N ASP A 109 8.42 23.85 5.30
CA ASP A 109 9.51 23.05 5.87
C ASP A 109 9.61 23.22 7.39
N GLU A 110 9.36 24.45 7.89
CA GLU A 110 9.27 24.71 9.32
C GLU A 110 8.03 24.03 9.92
N ALA A 111 6.88 24.18 9.29
CA ALA A 111 5.65 23.52 9.69
C ALA A 111 5.80 21.98 9.73
N ALA A 112 6.46 21.39 8.74
CA ALA A 112 6.68 19.96 8.65
C ALA A 112 7.53 19.38 9.79
N LYS A 113 8.41 20.17 10.41
CA LYS A 113 9.22 19.77 11.59
C LYS A 113 8.36 19.47 12.83
N THR A 114 7.13 19.97 12.88
CA THR A 114 6.19 19.68 13.98
C THR A 114 5.58 18.27 13.88
N VAL A 115 5.76 17.61 12.74
CA VAL A 115 5.26 16.24 12.52
C VAL A 115 6.18 15.24 13.21
N VAL A 116 5.71 14.65 14.29
CA VAL A 116 6.43 13.61 15.03
C VAL A 116 6.21 12.26 14.32
N LEU A 117 7.31 11.55 14.05
CA LEU A 117 7.33 10.22 13.43
C LEU A 117 8.11 9.27 14.36
N PRO A 118 7.47 8.76 15.44
CA PRO A 118 8.20 8.09 16.52
C PRO A 118 8.63 6.67 16.17
N ASP A 119 7.85 5.95 15.35
CA ASP A 119 8.09 4.54 15.07
C ASP A 119 8.58 4.34 13.64
N GLU A 120 9.64 3.56 13.48
CA GLU A 120 10.19 3.16 12.20
C GLU A 120 10.26 1.63 12.11
N TYR A 121 9.71 1.08 11.04
CA TYR A 121 9.78 -0.33 10.70
C TYR A 121 10.80 -0.52 9.59
N LEU A 122 11.83 -1.31 9.87
CA LEU A 122 12.88 -1.63 8.91
C LEU A 122 12.51 -2.90 8.12
N PRO A 123 12.82 -2.96 6.83
CA PRO A 123 12.54 -4.14 6.01
C PRO A 123 13.45 -5.31 6.38
N GLU A 124 12.90 -6.53 6.34
CA GLU A 124 13.64 -7.76 6.43
C GLU A 124 13.89 -8.31 5.01
N LYS A 125 15.15 -8.33 4.59
CA LYS A 125 15.55 -8.73 3.23
C LYS A 125 15.09 -10.15 2.84
N GLN A 126 15.04 -11.07 3.78
CA GLN A 126 14.57 -12.43 3.53
C GLN A 126 13.07 -12.44 3.18
N ASN A 127 12.27 -11.66 3.93
CA ASN A 127 10.85 -11.50 3.67
C ASN A 127 10.61 -10.82 2.33
N HIS A 128 11.34 -9.73 2.04
CA HIS A 128 11.28 -9.07 0.74
C HIS A 128 11.47 -10.05 -0.41
N ASN A 129 12.53 -10.84 -0.37
CA ASN A 129 12.83 -11.81 -1.42
C ASN A 129 11.69 -12.85 -1.59
N SER A 130 11.04 -13.22 -0.50
CA SER A 130 9.89 -14.13 -0.53
C SER A 130 8.66 -13.45 -1.15
N TYR A 131 8.33 -12.23 -0.72
CA TYR A 131 7.22 -11.46 -1.29
C TYR A 131 7.39 -11.19 -2.79
N MET A 132 8.59 -10.90 -3.25
CA MET A 132 8.85 -10.65 -4.68
C MET A 132 8.61 -11.87 -5.57
N LYS A 133 8.76 -13.08 -5.04
CA LYS A 133 8.39 -14.31 -5.79
C LYS A 133 6.87 -14.38 -6.01
N TYR A 134 6.09 -14.09 -4.98
CA TYR A 134 4.62 -14.06 -5.08
C TYR A 134 4.11 -12.86 -5.88
N PHE A 135 4.75 -11.70 -5.73
CA PHE A 135 4.42 -10.51 -6.50
C PHE A 135 4.51 -10.74 -8.02
N LYS A 136 5.53 -11.44 -8.50
CA LYS A 136 5.65 -11.82 -9.92
C LYS A 136 4.49 -12.70 -10.40
N ILE A 137 3.94 -13.54 -9.53
CA ILE A 137 2.73 -14.34 -9.84
C ILE A 137 1.51 -13.43 -9.88
N PHE A 138 1.38 -12.53 -8.91
CA PHE A 138 0.31 -11.53 -8.83
C PHE A 138 0.24 -10.68 -10.11
N GLU A 139 1.36 -10.08 -10.56
CA GLU A 139 1.44 -9.29 -11.80
C GLU A 139 0.95 -10.09 -13.02
N ARG A 140 1.39 -11.34 -13.16
CA ARG A 140 0.96 -12.19 -14.29
C ARG A 140 -0.51 -12.56 -14.22
N LEU A 141 -1.04 -12.82 -13.03
CA LEU A 141 -2.45 -13.17 -12.84
C LEU A 141 -3.36 -11.96 -13.10
N SER A 142 -3.00 -10.78 -12.63
CA SER A 142 -3.74 -9.54 -12.88
C SER A 142 -3.95 -9.31 -14.36
N THR A 143 -2.91 -9.50 -15.17
CA THR A 143 -3.02 -9.38 -16.63
C THR A 143 -3.86 -10.49 -17.27
N LYS A 144 -3.69 -11.73 -16.81
CA LYS A 144 -4.37 -12.89 -17.41
C LYS A 144 -5.85 -12.95 -17.04
N LEU A 145 -6.25 -12.45 -15.88
CA LEU A 145 -7.64 -12.47 -15.44
C LEU A 145 -8.44 -11.25 -15.94
N ALA A 146 -7.82 -10.24 -16.52
CA ALA A 146 -8.51 -9.07 -16.99
C ALA A 146 -9.64 -9.38 -18.03
N PRO A 147 -9.43 -10.24 -19.05
CA PRO A 147 -10.51 -10.62 -19.98
C PRO A 147 -11.66 -11.33 -19.28
N GLU A 148 -11.37 -12.20 -18.31
CA GLU A 148 -12.38 -12.95 -17.54
C GLU A 148 -13.26 -12.02 -16.69
N PHE A 149 -12.69 -10.93 -16.17
CA PHE A 149 -13.45 -9.92 -15.44
C PHE A 149 -14.43 -9.17 -16.34
N GLU A 150 -14.05 -8.89 -17.58
CA GLU A 150 -14.95 -8.27 -18.57
C GLU A 150 -16.10 -9.23 -18.93
N GLU A 151 -15.80 -10.50 -19.13
CA GLU A 151 -16.82 -11.51 -19.43
C GLU A 151 -17.82 -11.65 -18.26
N ILE A 152 -17.33 -11.76 -17.02
CA ILE A 152 -18.18 -11.81 -15.83
C ILE A 152 -19.04 -10.55 -15.69
N ALA A 153 -18.49 -9.37 -15.99
CA ALA A 153 -19.25 -8.12 -15.92
C ALA A 153 -20.40 -8.06 -16.94
N ASN A 154 -20.22 -8.66 -18.12
CA ASN A 154 -21.26 -8.76 -19.14
C ASN A 154 -22.38 -9.76 -18.79
N LEU A 155 -22.14 -10.67 -17.86
CA LEU A 155 -23.09 -11.68 -17.39
C LEU A 155 -23.92 -11.20 -16.17
N GLN A 156 -23.53 -10.11 -15.52
CA GLN A 156 -24.18 -9.55 -14.31
C GLN A 156 -24.99 -8.30 -14.63
#